data_19ec38e2f2fab20ed2a8c2ac3c58eadb
#
_entry.id   19ec38e2f2fab20ed2a8c2ac3c58eadb
#
_cell.length_a   1.000
_cell.length_b   1.000
_cell.length_c   1.000
_cell.angle_alpha   90.00
_cell.angle_beta   90.00
_cell.angle_gamma   90.00
#
_symmetry.space_group_name_H-M   'P 1'
#
loop_
_entity.id
_entity.type
_entity.pdbx_description
1 polymer ?
#
loop_
_entity_poly.entity_id
_entity_poly.type
_entity_poly.pdbx_seq_one_letter_code
_entity_poly.pdbx_strand_id
1 'polypeptide(L)'
;MKQITFKQKVVQGIYDLFYVWKQELRNLFRDQGVLIFFVLVPLTYPLIYSFIYTNETVREVPAVVVDNSRSSLSREYLRKVDASPETSIVAHCADMEEARLMLKERKAYGIIYIPSGFSDDIVRGKQTQVSIFCDMSGLLYYKALLTANTNVSLAMNADIKMERAGNTTARQDEITAYPIEYEDIAIFNPTNGFAAFLIPAVLILIIQQTLLLGIGLAAGTAREQNRFKELIPDDPHYNGTFRIVMGKGLSYFMVYSLVAVYILCVVPRLFSLNQIAIPSVLALFALPYLTACIFFAMTASIAIRNRETCMLLFVFTSVPLLFLSGISWPGAAMPEFWRYFSYIFPSTFGINGYVRINSMGATLNEVAFEYQALWIQTGIYFLTTCLVYQRKRG
;
A
#
# COMPACT_ATOMS: atom_id res chain seq x y z
N MET A 1 -48.77 -10.07 34.49
CA MET A 1 -47.59 -9.59 33.71
C MET A 1 -47.53 -8.06 33.83
N LYS A 2 -46.56 -7.50 34.55
CA LYS A 2 -46.34 -6.03 34.63
C LYS A 2 -46.01 -5.52 33.24
N GLN A 3 -46.79 -4.61 32.67
CA GLN A 3 -46.44 -3.92 31.43
C GLN A 3 -45.15 -3.12 31.66
N ILE A 4 -44.07 -3.58 31.03
CA ILE A 4 -42.77 -2.88 31.10
C ILE A 4 -42.92 -1.58 30.32
N THR A 5 -42.74 -0.44 30.97
CA THR A 5 -42.81 0.89 30.36
C THR A 5 -41.73 1.02 29.26
N PHE A 6 -42.01 1.78 28.17
CA PHE A 6 -41.09 2.01 27.07
C PHE A 6 -39.69 2.43 27.57
N LYS A 7 -39.62 3.32 28.57
CA LYS A 7 -38.38 3.76 29.21
C LYS A 7 -37.58 2.59 29.84
N GLN A 8 -38.26 1.64 30.48
CA GLN A 8 -37.65 0.45 31.06
C GLN A 8 -37.09 -0.50 29.97
N LYS A 9 -37.80 -0.64 28.82
CA LYS A 9 -37.32 -1.43 27.68
C LYS A 9 -36.04 -0.83 27.04
N VAL A 10 -35.98 0.50 26.98
CA VAL A 10 -34.79 1.19 26.46
C VAL A 10 -33.59 1.01 27.41
N VAL A 11 -33.79 1.25 28.72
CA VAL A 11 -32.74 1.07 29.72
C VAL A 11 -32.24 -0.37 29.75
N GLN A 12 -33.13 -1.35 29.69
CA GLN A 12 -32.75 -2.76 29.62
C GLN A 12 -31.99 -3.08 28.32
N GLY A 13 -32.39 -2.47 27.20
CA GLY A 13 -31.72 -2.61 25.93
C GLY A 13 -30.27 -2.10 25.94
N ILE A 14 -30.03 -0.99 26.60
CA ILE A 14 -28.67 -0.43 26.79
C ILE A 14 -27.86 -1.33 27.70
N TYR A 15 -28.44 -1.82 28.79
CA TYR A 15 -27.76 -2.74 29.70
C TYR A 15 -27.38 -4.04 29.00
N ASP A 16 -28.27 -4.65 28.22
CA ASP A 16 -28.00 -5.86 27.43
C ASP A 16 -26.90 -5.64 26.42
N LEU A 17 -26.86 -4.47 25.75
CA LEU A 17 -25.84 -4.12 24.79
C LEU A 17 -24.44 -4.07 25.46
N PHE A 18 -24.32 -3.40 26.61
CA PHE A 18 -23.05 -3.33 27.36
C PHE A 18 -22.67 -4.67 27.98
N TYR A 19 -23.62 -5.50 28.35
CA TYR A 19 -23.38 -6.87 28.80
C TYR A 19 -22.76 -7.71 27.67
N VAL A 20 -23.33 -7.68 26.47
CA VAL A 20 -22.81 -8.36 25.30
C VAL A 20 -21.41 -7.85 24.94
N TRP A 21 -21.23 -6.52 24.94
CA TRP A 21 -19.94 -5.88 24.72
C TRP A 21 -18.86 -6.39 25.67
N LYS A 22 -19.13 -6.39 26.97
CA LYS A 22 -18.17 -6.86 27.99
C LYS A 22 -17.84 -8.34 27.84
N GLN A 23 -18.84 -9.17 27.53
CA GLN A 23 -18.68 -10.60 27.37
C GLN A 23 -17.87 -10.93 26.11
N GLU A 24 -18.14 -10.25 25.02
CA GLU A 24 -17.38 -10.44 23.77
C GLU A 24 -15.94 -10.01 23.94
N LEU A 25 -15.70 -8.90 24.60
CA LEU A 25 -14.34 -8.45 24.91
C LEU A 25 -13.59 -9.48 25.75
N ARG A 26 -14.24 -10.06 26.78
CA ARG A 26 -13.63 -11.14 27.59
C ARG A 26 -13.33 -12.38 26.75
N ASN A 27 -14.19 -12.75 25.82
CA ASN A 27 -14.00 -13.91 24.95
C ASN A 27 -12.81 -13.71 24.00
N LEU A 28 -12.66 -12.51 23.44
CA LEU A 28 -11.52 -12.15 22.58
C LEU A 28 -10.17 -12.32 23.29
N PHE A 29 -10.07 -11.86 24.53
CA PHE A 29 -8.81 -11.97 25.30
C PHE A 29 -8.59 -13.34 25.93
N ARG A 30 -9.58 -14.22 25.92
CA ARG A 30 -9.46 -15.60 26.46
C ARG A 30 -8.96 -16.60 25.43
N ASP A 31 -9.26 -16.40 24.15
CA ASP A 31 -8.79 -17.29 23.07
C ASP A 31 -7.43 -16.81 22.55
N GLN A 32 -6.37 -17.55 22.89
CA GLN A 32 -4.99 -17.23 22.49
C GLN A 32 -4.83 -17.13 20.97
N GLY A 33 -5.49 -18.01 20.20
CA GLY A 33 -5.45 -17.99 18.76
C GLY A 33 -6.05 -16.71 18.18
N VAL A 34 -7.22 -16.30 18.70
CA VAL A 34 -7.88 -15.05 18.30
C VAL A 34 -7.03 -13.86 18.73
N LEU A 35 -6.46 -13.84 19.93
CA LEU A 35 -5.63 -12.76 20.44
C LEU A 35 -4.40 -12.51 19.57
N ILE A 36 -3.71 -13.57 19.13
CA ILE A 36 -2.54 -13.46 18.24
C ILE A 36 -2.93 -12.75 16.95
N PHE A 37 -3.96 -13.22 16.26
CA PHE A 37 -4.33 -12.68 14.95
C PHE A 37 -5.11 -11.36 15.02
N PHE A 38 -5.74 -11.07 16.14
CA PHE A 38 -6.54 -9.87 16.34
C PHE A 38 -5.74 -8.69 16.92
N VAL A 39 -4.65 -8.98 17.64
CA VAL A 39 -3.81 -7.96 18.29
C VAL A 39 -2.36 -8.04 17.84
N LEU A 40 -1.71 -9.20 17.99
CA LEU A 40 -0.27 -9.31 17.73
C LEU A 40 0.07 -9.11 16.24
N VAL A 41 -0.66 -9.75 15.34
CA VAL A 41 -0.43 -9.63 13.89
C VAL A 41 -0.58 -8.19 13.41
N PRO A 42 -1.68 -7.45 13.71
CA PRO A 42 -1.80 -6.06 13.28
C PRO A 42 -0.78 -5.11 13.93
N LEU A 43 -0.13 -5.50 15.02
CA LEU A 43 0.96 -4.72 15.60
C LEU A 43 2.31 -5.01 14.93
N THR A 44 2.60 -6.26 14.58
CA THR A 44 3.90 -6.67 14.03
C THR A 44 3.97 -6.55 12.51
N TYR A 45 2.88 -6.85 11.81
CA TYR A 45 2.86 -6.91 10.35
C TYR A 45 3.17 -5.56 9.66
N PRO A 46 2.63 -4.41 10.12
CA PRO A 46 3.01 -3.10 9.60
C PRO A 46 4.50 -2.79 9.78
N LEU A 47 5.10 -3.21 10.92
CA LEU A 47 6.52 -2.99 11.16
C LEU A 47 7.37 -3.79 10.17
N ILE A 48 7.04 -5.07 9.95
CA ILE A 48 7.78 -5.93 9.01
C ILE A 48 7.75 -5.32 7.61
N TYR A 49 6.58 -4.91 7.10
CA TYR A 49 6.48 -4.25 5.80
C TYR A 49 7.29 -2.97 5.74
N SER A 50 7.17 -2.10 6.74
CA SER A 50 7.91 -0.85 6.78
C SER A 50 9.43 -1.07 6.83
N PHE A 51 9.90 -2.08 7.56
CA PHE A 51 11.33 -2.45 7.58
C PHE A 51 11.83 -2.97 6.23
N ILE A 52 11.05 -3.80 5.52
CA ILE A 52 11.43 -4.31 4.20
C ILE A 52 11.63 -3.18 3.19
N TYR A 53 10.81 -2.16 3.26
CA TYR A 53 10.82 -1.03 2.31
C TYR A 53 11.52 0.23 2.86
N THR A 54 12.36 0.12 3.91
CA THR A 54 13.09 1.25 4.49
C THR A 54 13.98 1.96 3.46
N ASN A 55 14.56 1.21 2.51
CA ASN A 55 15.24 1.79 1.36
C ASN A 55 14.21 2.24 0.33
N GLU A 56 13.79 3.48 0.42
CA GLU A 56 12.76 4.11 -0.43
C GLU A 56 13.05 3.98 -1.92
N THR A 57 14.34 4.05 -2.32
CA THR A 57 14.80 3.96 -3.71
C THR A 57 15.85 2.87 -3.85
N VAL A 58 15.84 2.20 -4.99
CA VAL A 58 16.92 1.26 -5.33
C VAL A 58 18.15 2.05 -5.75
N ARG A 59 19.28 1.79 -5.11
CA ARG A 59 20.56 2.45 -5.35
C ARG A 59 21.59 1.43 -5.78
N GLU A 60 22.68 1.92 -6.41
CA GLU A 60 23.84 1.11 -6.81
C GLU A 60 23.45 -0.14 -7.61
N VAL A 61 22.54 0.04 -8.59
CA VAL A 61 22.14 -1.06 -9.45
C VAL A 61 23.33 -1.53 -10.30
N PRO A 62 23.72 -2.82 -10.18
CA PRO A 62 24.85 -3.35 -10.95
C PRO A 62 24.61 -3.25 -12.46
N ALA A 63 25.51 -2.58 -13.16
CA ALA A 63 25.55 -2.48 -14.62
C ALA A 63 26.91 -2.92 -15.15
N VAL A 64 26.93 -3.46 -16.37
CA VAL A 64 28.15 -3.77 -17.11
C VAL A 64 28.29 -2.87 -18.32
N VAL A 65 29.51 -2.67 -18.75
CA VAL A 65 29.86 -1.73 -19.81
C VAL A 65 30.53 -2.46 -20.97
N VAL A 66 30.10 -2.12 -22.18
CA VAL A 66 30.82 -2.47 -23.44
C VAL A 66 31.22 -1.16 -24.11
N ASP A 67 32.44 -0.71 -23.87
CA ASP A 67 33.01 0.53 -24.44
C ASP A 67 33.89 0.22 -25.63
N ASN A 68 33.36 0.37 -26.84
CA ASN A 68 34.10 0.19 -28.08
C ASN A 68 34.85 1.47 -28.52
N SER A 69 34.50 2.64 -27.91
CA SER A 69 35.19 3.91 -28.19
C SER A 69 36.53 4.03 -27.48
N ARG A 70 36.62 3.57 -26.23
CA ARG A 70 37.78 3.66 -25.35
C ARG A 70 38.43 5.06 -25.29
N SER A 71 37.63 6.09 -25.52
CA SER A 71 38.06 7.48 -25.59
C SER A 71 38.09 8.16 -24.20
N SER A 72 38.64 9.37 -24.10
CA SER A 72 38.56 10.18 -22.89
C SER A 72 37.09 10.54 -22.54
N LEU A 73 36.32 10.84 -23.58
CA LEU A 73 34.92 11.23 -23.43
C LEU A 73 34.01 10.05 -22.99
N SER A 74 34.25 8.83 -23.53
CA SER A 74 33.51 7.65 -23.07
C SER A 74 33.84 7.32 -21.62
N ARG A 75 35.10 7.44 -21.21
CA ARG A 75 35.52 7.25 -19.81
C ARG A 75 34.90 8.31 -18.88
N GLU A 76 34.77 9.54 -19.34
CA GLU A 76 34.09 10.59 -18.58
C GLU A 76 32.61 10.29 -18.38
N TYR A 77 31.91 9.89 -19.45
CA TYR A 77 30.54 9.46 -19.39
C TYR A 77 30.33 8.34 -18.36
N LEU A 78 31.16 7.31 -18.45
CA LEU A 78 31.06 6.15 -17.54
C LEU A 78 31.36 6.52 -16.08
N ARG A 79 32.35 7.40 -15.82
CA ARG A 79 32.62 7.89 -14.46
C ARG A 79 31.45 8.70 -13.90
N LYS A 80 30.79 9.54 -14.72
CA LYS A 80 29.61 10.30 -14.30
C LYS A 80 28.44 9.35 -14.00
N VAL A 81 28.25 8.29 -14.77
CA VAL A 81 27.22 7.27 -14.53
C VAL A 81 27.51 6.47 -13.27
N ASP A 82 28.75 6.03 -13.07
CA ASP A 82 29.17 5.28 -11.88
C ASP A 82 29.13 6.12 -10.60
N ALA A 83 29.34 7.43 -10.73
CA ALA A 83 29.20 8.38 -9.62
C ALA A 83 27.75 8.71 -9.27
N SER A 84 26.77 8.28 -10.07
CA SER A 84 25.35 8.47 -9.75
C SER A 84 24.90 7.50 -8.67
N PRO A 85 24.00 7.91 -7.77
CA PRO A 85 23.56 7.05 -6.67
C PRO A 85 22.71 5.85 -7.13
N GLU A 86 22.23 5.85 -8.36
CA GLU A 86 21.35 4.82 -8.92
C GLU A 86 22.10 3.64 -9.53
N THR A 87 23.36 3.84 -9.99
CA THR A 87 24.06 2.84 -10.81
C THR A 87 25.46 2.58 -10.27
N SER A 88 25.89 1.31 -10.29
CA SER A 88 27.26 0.89 -10.00
C SER A 88 27.79 0.06 -11.18
N ILE A 89 28.92 0.47 -11.75
CA ILE A 89 29.59 -0.26 -12.84
C ILE A 89 30.44 -1.37 -12.25
N VAL A 90 29.97 -2.62 -12.37
CA VAL A 90 30.62 -3.79 -11.76
C VAL A 90 31.66 -4.45 -12.67
N ALA A 91 31.58 -4.26 -13.98
CA ALA A 91 32.55 -4.84 -14.93
C ALA A 91 32.56 -4.11 -16.28
N HIS A 92 33.74 -4.15 -16.92
CA HIS A 92 33.92 -3.78 -18.31
C HIS A 92 34.08 -5.06 -19.15
N CYS A 93 33.10 -5.33 -20.02
CA CYS A 93 33.10 -6.51 -20.88
C CYS A 93 33.80 -6.23 -22.22
N ALA A 94 34.42 -7.23 -22.79
CA ALA A 94 35.10 -7.11 -24.08
C ALA A 94 34.07 -6.97 -25.23
N ASP A 95 32.94 -7.65 -25.12
CA ASP A 95 31.91 -7.67 -26.13
C ASP A 95 30.48 -7.83 -25.53
N MET A 96 29.48 -7.80 -26.41
CA MET A 96 28.08 -7.94 -26.02
C MET A 96 27.72 -9.36 -25.55
N GLU A 97 28.44 -10.39 -25.97
CA GLU A 97 28.18 -11.77 -25.58
C GLU A 97 28.53 -11.98 -24.09
N GLU A 98 29.74 -11.51 -23.68
CA GLU A 98 30.15 -11.51 -22.30
C GLU A 98 29.19 -10.70 -21.40
N ALA A 99 28.80 -9.51 -21.85
CA ALA A 99 27.85 -8.67 -21.12
C ALA A 99 26.49 -9.34 -20.94
N ARG A 100 25.96 -9.99 -21.99
CA ARG A 100 24.70 -10.76 -21.91
C ARG A 100 24.81 -11.95 -20.99
N LEU A 101 25.96 -12.61 -20.91
CA LEU A 101 26.18 -13.71 -19.98
C LEU A 101 26.08 -13.22 -18.54
N MET A 102 26.67 -12.07 -18.22
CA MET A 102 26.58 -11.47 -16.88
C MET A 102 25.15 -11.10 -16.50
N LEU A 103 24.31 -10.64 -17.45
CA LEU A 103 22.89 -10.43 -17.20
C LEU A 103 22.14 -11.75 -16.92
N LYS A 104 22.40 -12.80 -17.71
CA LYS A 104 21.81 -14.13 -17.51
C LYS A 104 22.17 -14.72 -16.15
N GLU A 105 23.40 -14.49 -15.69
CA GLU A 105 23.88 -14.91 -14.37
C GLU A 105 23.40 -13.98 -13.22
N ARG A 106 22.62 -12.94 -13.53
CA ARG A 106 22.14 -11.91 -12.59
C ARG A 106 23.27 -11.20 -11.81
N LYS A 107 24.46 -11.11 -12.39
CA LYS A 107 25.57 -10.30 -11.89
C LYS A 107 25.40 -8.81 -12.20
N ALA A 108 24.61 -8.50 -13.24
CA ALA A 108 24.20 -7.15 -13.60
C ALA A 108 22.75 -7.15 -14.11
N TYR A 109 22.14 -5.97 -14.09
CA TYR A 109 20.76 -5.74 -14.54
C TYR A 109 20.67 -4.85 -15.77
N GLY A 110 21.80 -4.31 -16.24
CA GLY A 110 21.87 -3.52 -17.46
C GLY A 110 23.22 -3.53 -18.10
N ILE A 111 23.24 -3.24 -19.42
CA ILE A 111 24.44 -3.09 -20.24
C ILE A 111 24.45 -1.67 -20.78
N ILE A 112 25.55 -0.95 -20.57
CA ILE A 112 25.79 0.35 -21.18
C ILE A 112 26.72 0.12 -22.37
N TYR A 113 26.22 0.36 -23.57
CA TYR A 113 26.98 0.16 -24.81
C TYR A 113 27.36 1.50 -25.43
N ILE A 114 28.65 1.71 -25.64
CA ILE A 114 29.21 2.90 -26.30
C ILE A 114 29.86 2.46 -27.61
N PRO A 115 29.39 2.98 -28.77
CA PRO A 115 29.92 2.60 -30.09
C PRO A 115 31.32 3.18 -30.32
N SER A 116 32.10 2.57 -31.24
CA SER A 116 33.46 2.94 -31.57
C SER A 116 33.61 4.39 -32.07
N GLY A 117 32.60 4.90 -32.80
CA GLY A 117 32.59 6.27 -33.32
C GLY A 117 32.17 7.36 -32.35
N PHE A 118 31.87 7.01 -31.08
CA PHE A 118 31.27 7.92 -30.11
C PHE A 118 32.00 9.29 -30.01
N SER A 119 33.29 9.28 -29.74
CA SER A 119 34.06 10.52 -29.59
C SER A 119 34.27 11.25 -30.92
N ASP A 120 34.55 10.51 -31.97
CA ASP A 120 34.81 11.09 -33.30
C ASP A 120 33.60 11.82 -33.87
N ASP A 121 32.43 11.24 -33.70
CA ASP A 121 31.17 11.85 -34.15
C ASP A 121 30.88 13.13 -33.35
N ILE A 122 31.08 13.12 -32.02
CA ILE A 122 30.92 14.33 -31.20
C ILE A 122 31.89 15.43 -31.65
N VAL A 123 33.18 15.11 -31.83
CA VAL A 123 34.17 16.12 -32.27
C VAL A 123 33.81 16.70 -33.66
N ARG A 124 33.32 15.86 -34.56
CA ARG A 124 32.90 16.28 -35.92
C ARG A 124 31.54 17.01 -35.93
N GLY A 125 30.87 17.20 -34.78
CA GLY A 125 29.55 17.84 -34.72
C GLY A 125 28.41 16.94 -35.15
N LYS A 126 28.62 15.64 -35.27
CA LYS A 126 27.59 14.66 -35.59
C LYS A 126 26.91 14.14 -34.33
N GLN A 127 25.66 13.71 -34.47
CA GLN A 127 24.94 13.02 -33.40
C GLN A 127 25.48 11.61 -33.22
N THR A 128 25.70 11.23 -31.97
CA THR A 128 26.02 9.86 -31.58
C THR A 128 25.02 9.37 -30.54
N GLN A 129 25.12 8.09 -30.15
CA GLN A 129 24.20 7.51 -29.18
C GLN A 129 24.94 6.58 -28.19
N VAL A 130 24.47 6.56 -26.97
CA VAL A 130 24.77 5.51 -25.98
C VAL A 130 23.51 4.63 -25.87
N SER A 131 23.69 3.32 -25.99
CA SER A 131 22.58 2.38 -25.91
C SER A 131 22.56 1.69 -24.55
N ILE A 132 21.39 1.65 -23.92
CA ILE A 132 21.21 0.98 -22.63
C ILE A 132 20.30 -0.23 -22.85
N PHE A 133 20.78 -1.42 -22.49
CA PHE A 133 20.00 -2.64 -22.51
C PHE A 133 19.73 -3.05 -21.06
N CYS A 134 18.49 -2.99 -20.63
CA CYS A 134 18.12 -3.25 -19.24
C CYS A 134 17.21 -4.47 -19.12
N ASP A 135 17.35 -5.20 -18.03
CA ASP A 135 16.43 -6.26 -17.64
C ASP A 135 15.12 -5.64 -17.12
N MET A 136 14.07 -5.72 -17.94
CA MET A 136 12.73 -5.22 -17.61
C MET A 136 11.93 -6.16 -16.69
N SER A 137 12.46 -7.31 -16.31
CA SER A 137 11.82 -8.17 -15.30
C SER A 137 11.81 -7.51 -13.92
N GLY A 138 12.72 -6.56 -13.68
CA GLY A 138 12.78 -5.72 -12.49
C GLY A 138 12.56 -4.24 -12.80
N LEU A 139 11.30 -3.77 -12.77
CA LEU A 139 10.92 -2.40 -13.13
C LEU A 139 11.73 -1.32 -12.39
N LEU A 140 12.06 -1.55 -11.12
CA LEU A 140 12.82 -0.59 -10.31
C LEU A 140 14.28 -0.49 -10.75
N TYR A 141 14.90 -1.60 -11.13
CA TYR A 141 16.27 -1.62 -11.68
C TYR A 141 16.33 -0.87 -13.02
N TYR A 142 15.36 -1.14 -13.90
CA TYR A 142 15.23 -0.41 -15.16
C TYR A 142 15.10 1.10 -14.93
N LYS A 143 14.20 1.52 -14.02
CA LYS A 143 14.00 2.94 -13.73
C LYS A 143 15.27 3.61 -13.22
N ALA A 144 16.03 2.97 -12.32
CA ALA A 144 17.27 3.49 -11.78
C ALA A 144 18.32 3.68 -12.87
N LEU A 145 18.60 2.63 -13.66
CA LEU A 145 19.56 2.68 -14.75
C LEU A 145 19.20 3.72 -15.82
N LEU A 146 17.92 3.82 -16.18
CA LEU A 146 17.44 4.80 -17.15
C LEU A 146 17.63 6.23 -16.61
N THR A 147 17.28 6.49 -15.35
CA THR A 147 17.40 7.80 -14.72
C THR A 147 18.86 8.26 -14.69
N ALA A 148 19.77 7.41 -14.21
CA ALA A 148 21.20 7.72 -14.16
C ALA A 148 21.77 8.10 -15.54
N ASN A 149 21.55 7.24 -16.52
CA ASN A 149 22.08 7.45 -17.86
C ASN A 149 21.45 8.65 -18.58
N THR A 150 20.16 8.91 -18.38
CA THR A 150 19.48 10.07 -18.95
C THR A 150 20.03 11.36 -18.35
N ASN A 151 20.17 11.45 -17.02
CA ASN A 151 20.68 12.62 -16.35
C ASN A 151 22.14 12.93 -16.77
N VAL A 152 23.00 11.90 -16.84
CA VAL A 152 24.37 12.06 -17.31
C VAL A 152 24.42 12.50 -18.77
N SER A 153 23.58 11.91 -19.64
CA SER A 153 23.49 12.31 -21.05
C SER A 153 23.07 13.78 -21.19
N LEU A 154 22.06 14.23 -20.42
CA LEU A 154 21.61 15.62 -20.45
C LEU A 154 22.69 16.58 -19.96
N ALA A 155 23.39 16.25 -18.87
CA ALA A 155 24.47 17.07 -18.34
C ALA A 155 25.64 17.18 -19.34
N MET A 156 26.10 16.05 -19.91
CA MET A 156 27.17 16.08 -20.90
C MET A 156 26.75 16.81 -22.19
N ASN A 157 25.51 16.67 -22.62
CA ASN A 157 25.00 17.45 -23.76
C ASN A 157 25.05 18.96 -23.50
N ALA A 158 24.74 19.40 -22.28
CA ALA A 158 24.87 20.80 -21.88
C ALA A 158 26.33 21.26 -21.92
N ASP A 159 27.26 20.48 -21.33
CA ASP A 159 28.70 20.75 -21.35
C ASP A 159 29.23 20.90 -22.79
N ILE A 160 28.91 19.95 -23.68
CA ILE A 160 29.33 19.96 -25.09
C ILE A 160 28.77 21.17 -25.85
N LYS A 161 27.53 21.58 -25.58
CA LYS A 161 26.94 22.77 -26.19
C LYS A 161 27.64 24.05 -25.75
N MET A 162 27.96 24.17 -24.46
CA MET A 162 28.69 25.33 -23.92
C MET A 162 30.12 25.42 -24.49
N GLU A 163 30.84 24.31 -24.55
CA GLU A 163 32.20 24.28 -25.17
C GLU A 163 32.18 24.71 -26.63
N ARG A 164 31.15 24.30 -27.39
CA ARG A 164 31.00 24.70 -28.79
C ARG A 164 30.60 26.16 -29.00
N ALA A 165 29.86 26.74 -28.05
CA ALA A 165 29.48 28.12 -28.09
C ALA A 165 30.66 29.08 -27.90
N GLY A 166 31.74 28.64 -27.29
CA GLY A 166 32.97 29.41 -27.10
C GLY A 166 32.85 30.44 -25.98
N ASN A 167 33.53 31.57 -26.13
CA ASN A 167 33.54 32.64 -25.12
C ASN A 167 32.17 33.36 -25.04
N THR A 168 31.35 32.90 -24.15
CA THR A 168 29.98 33.42 -23.88
C THR A 168 29.88 33.95 -22.45
N THR A 169 28.82 34.65 -22.13
CA THR A 169 28.52 35.08 -20.76
C THR A 169 27.79 33.94 -20.03
N ALA A 170 27.88 33.89 -18.70
CA ALA A 170 27.16 32.89 -17.89
C ALA A 170 25.66 32.77 -18.22
N ARG A 171 25.02 33.90 -18.57
CA ARG A 171 23.62 33.92 -19.00
C ARG A 171 23.40 33.28 -20.38
N GLN A 172 24.35 33.44 -21.30
CA GLN A 172 24.29 32.80 -22.62
C GLN A 172 24.59 31.30 -22.53
N ASP A 173 25.49 30.90 -21.63
CA ASP A 173 25.77 29.52 -21.34
C ASP A 173 24.53 28.77 -20.83
N GLU A 174 23.83 29.37 -19.87
CA GLU A 174 22.59 28.85 -19.32
C GLU A 174 21.52 28.66 -20.41
N ILE A 175 21.28 29.69 -21.24
CA ILE A 175 20.32 29.62 -22.36
C ILE A 175 20.78 28.61 -23.42
N THR A 176 22.06 28.46 -23.68
CA THR A 176 22.62 27.52 -24.66
C THR A 176 22.52 26.08 -24.14
N ALA A 177 22.78 25.87 -22.86
CA ALA A 177 22.71 24.57 -22.23
C ALA A 177 21.24 24.08 -22.20
N TYR A 178 20.34 24.93 -21.71
CA TYR A 178 18.95 24.62 -21.48
C TYR A 178 18.03 25.70 -22.08
N PRO A 179 17.80 25.72 -23.43
CA PRO A 179 16.94 26.71 -24.07
C PRO A 179 15.48 26.62 -23.58
N ILE A 180 15.08 25.48 -23.09
CA ILE A 180 13.83 25.27 -22.34
C ILE A 180 14.24 24.68 -20.98
N GLU A 181 14.07 25.49 -19.94
CA GLU A 181 14.30 25.03 -18.57
C GLU A 181 13.21 24.05 -18.18
N TYR A 182 13.63 22.88 -17.68
CA TYR A 182 12.75 21.83 -17.22
C TYR A 182 12.94 21.67 -15.70
N GLU A 183 11.88 21.91 -14.96
CA GLU A 183 11.84 21.71 -13.51
C GLU A 183 10.88 20.54 -13.19
N ASP A 184 11.41 19.48 -12.58
CA ASP A 184 10.64 18.33 -12.11
C ASP A 184 10.37 18.47 -10.62
N ILE A 185 9.12 18.79 -10.27
CA ILE A 185 8.69 18.92 -8.88
C ILE A 185 7.80 17.73 -8.54
N ALA A 186 8.35 16.77 -7.82
CA ALA A 186 7.58 15.62 -7.32
C ALA A 186 6.62 16.09 -6.21
N ILE A 187 5.31 16.07 -6.50
CA ILE A 187 4.27 16.44 -5.55
C ILE A 187 3.84 15.20 -4.77
N PHE A 188 3.63 15.33 -3.44
CA PHE A 188 3.14 14.30 -2.52
C PHE A 188 4.07 13.12 -2.22
N ASN A 189 5.05 12.84 -3.05
CA ASN A 189 6.11 11.87 -2.81
C ASN A 189 7.45 12.42 -3.29
N PRO A 190 8.02 13.40 -2.58
CA PRO A 190 9.23 14.12 -3.03
C PRO A 190 10.47 13.23 -3.13
N THR A 191 10.52 12.14 -2.36
CA THR A 191 11.61 11.16 -2.43
C THR A 191 11.48 10.19 -3.61
N ASN A 192 10.33 10.22 -4.33
CA ASN A 192 9.99 9.26 -5.37
C ASN A 192 10.08 7.79 -4.89
N GLY A 193 9.90 7.61 -3.58
CA GLY A 193 10.11 6.37 -2.85
C GLY A 193 8.99 5.37 -3.07
N PHE A 194 9.37 4.09 -3.13
CA PHE A 194 8.41 3.00 -3.28
C PHE A 194 7.63 2.74 -1.99
N ALA A 195 8.26 2.91 -0.82
CA ALA A 195 7.60 2.77 0.47
C ALA A 195 6.51 3.84 0.66
N ALA A 196 6.85 5.10 0.39
CA ALA A 196 5.90 6.22 0.48
C ALA A 196 4.67 6.05 -0.43
N PHE A 197 4.83 5.34 -1.56
CA PHE A 197 3.76 4.98 -2.47
C PHE A 197 2.90 3.81 -1.97
N LEU A 198 3.51 2.69 -1.55
CA LEU A 198 2.82 1.43 -1.30
C LEU A 198 2.32 1.29 0.14
N ILE A 199 3.12 1.69 1.15
CA ILE A 199 2.82 1.41 2.56
C ILE A 199 1.48 1.98 3.01
N PRO A 200 1.08 3.22 2.68
CA PRO A 200 -0.22 3.75 3.09
C PRO A 200 -1.40 2.83 2.71
N ALA A 201 -1.38 2.28 1.50
CA ALA A 201 -2.40 1.35 1.04
C ALA A 201 -2.38 0.02 1.81
N VAL A 202 -1.18 -0.52 2.05
CA VAL A 202 -0.98 -1.77 2.79
C VAL A 202 -1.46 -1.63 4.24
N LEU A 203 -1.21 -0.51 4.90
CA LEU A 203 -1.65 -0.26 6.27
C LEU A 203 -3.18 -0.35 6.41
N ILE A 204 -3.91 0.25 5.49
CA ILE A 204 -5.37 0.17 5.43
C ILE A 204 -5.83 -1.27 5.18
N LEU A 205 -5.21 -1.96 4.24
CA LEU A 205 -5.56 -3.34 3.94
C LEU A 205 -5.31 -4.28 5.14
N ILE A 206 -4.22 -4.07 5.90
CA ILE A 206 -3.91 -4.84 7.10
C ILE A 206 -5.06 -4.73 8.12
N ILE A 207 -5.63 -3.55 8.33
CA ILE A 207 -6.76 -3.35 9.24
C ILE A 207 -7.96 -4.22 8.84
N GLN A 208 -8.36 -4.18 7.57
CA GLN A 208 -9.48 -5.00 7.08
C GLN A 208 -9.18 -6.49 7.19
N GLN A 209 -8.01 -6.91 6.75
CA GLN A 209 -7.66 -8.32 6.68
C GLN A 209 -7.49 -8.95 8.07
N THR A 210 -6.91 -8.23 9.01
CA THR A 210 -6.77 -8.73 10.39
C THR A 210 -8.09 -8.74 11.15
N LEU A 211 -9.00 -7.80 10.87
CA LEU A 211 -10.41 -7.87 11.33
C LEU A 211 -11.12 -9.10 10.79
N LEU A 212 -11.02 -9.33 9.49
CA LEU A 212 -11.64 -10.48 8.83
C LEU A 212 -11.10 -11.80 9.41
N LEU A 213 -9.79 -11.88 9.60
CA LEU A 213 -9.11 -13.06 10.15
C LEU A 213 -9.51 -13.29 11.62
N GLY A 214 -9.45 -12.26 12.46
CA GLY A 214 -9.76 -12.39 13.89
C GLY A 214 -11.21 -12.75 14.18
N ILE A 215 -12.16 -12.03 13.56
CA ILE A 215 -13.60 -12.32 13.70
C ILE A 215 -13.95 -13.66 13.07
N GLY A 216 -13.33 -13.98 11.92
CA GLY A 216 -13.51 -15.25 11.24
C GLY A 216 -13.00 -16.44 12.03
N LEU A 217 -11.81 -16.32 12.66
CA LEU A 217 -11.26 -17.35 13.53
C LEU A 217 -12.12 -17.58 14.77
N ALA A 218 -12.59 -16.52 15.43
CA ALA A 218 -13.49 -16.65 16.57
C ALA A 218 -14.77 -17.40 16.18
N ALA A 219 -15.36 -17.09 15.02
CA ALA A 219 -16.53 -17.78 14.52
C ALA A 219 -16.25 -19.23 14.10
N GLY A 220 -15.09 -19.49 13.44
CA GLY A 220 -14.66 -20.81 13.03
C GLY A 220 -14.40 -21.73 14.23
N THR A 221 -13.69 -21.24 15.23
CA THR A 221 -13.43 -21.98 16.49
C THR A 221 -14.72 -22.36 17.21
N ALA A 222 -15.63 -21.42 17.35
CA ALA A 222 -16.90 -21.69 18.02
C ALA A 222 -17.74 -22.74 17.28
N ARG A 223 -17.64 -22.81 15.95
CA ARG A 223 -18.33 -23.84 15.14
C ARG A 223 -17.67 -25.20 15.22
N GLU A 224 -16.35 -25.26 15.10
CA GLU A 224 -15.56 -26.48 15.14
C GLU A 224 -15.70 -27.22 16.48
N GLN A 225 -15.82 -26.45 17.57
CA GLN A 225 -16.01 -26.98 18.92
C GLN A 225 -17.48 -27.21 19.30
N ASN A 226 -18.42 -27.11 18.34
CA ASN A 226 -19.87 -27.17 18.60
C ASN A 226 -20.36 -26.19 19.68
N ARG A 227 -19.62 -25.11 19.92
CA ARG A 227 -19.96 -24.07 20.90
C ARG A 227 -20.79 -22.95 20.26
N PHE A 228 -21.77 -23.30 19.42
CA PHE A 228 -22.68 -22.31 18.81
C PHE A 228 -23.38 -21.42 19.84
N LYS A 229 -23.61 -21.97 21.03
CA LYS A 229 -24.17 -21.23 22.17
C LYS A 229 -23.23 -20.13 22.68
N GLU A 230 -21.95 -20.16 22.38
CA GLU A 230 -21.02 -19.06 22.75
C GLU A 230 -21.08 -17.90 21.75
N LEU A 231 -21.45 -18.15 20.48
CA LEU A 231 -21.68 -17.08 19.51
C LEU A 231 -22.99 -16.32 19.78
N ILE A 232 -24.02 -17.02 20.20
CA ILE A 232 -25.34 -16.46 20.60
C ILE A 232 -25.77 -17.25 21.84
N PRO A 233 -25.34 -16.87 23.05
CA PRO A 233 -25.71 -17.57 24.27
C PRO A 233 -27.24 -17.56 24.52
N ASP A 234 -27.75 -18.65 25.09
CA ASP A 234 -29.11 -18.75 25.60
C ASP A 234 -29.25 -18.00 26.96
N ASP A 235 -28.91 -16.72 26.97
CA ASP A 235 -28.93 -15.85 28.14
C ASP A 235 -30.02 -14.79 27.97
N PRO A 236 -30.77 -14.43 29.03
CA PRO A 236 -31.81 -13.39 28.98
C PRO A 236 -31.34 -12.05 28.44
N HIS A 237 -30.01 -11.76 28.54
CA HIS A 237 -29.42 -10.53 28.04
C HIS A 237 -29.13 -10.54 26.52
N TYR A 238 -29.14 -11.70 25.88
CA TYR A 238 -29.00 -11.84 24.42
C TYR A 238 -30.35 -11.74 23.70
N ASN A 239 -31.26 -10.91 24.19
CA ASN A 239 -32.56 -10.66 23.58
C ASN A 239 -32.50 -9.54 22.53
N GLY A 240 -32.71 -9.91 21.25
CA GLY A 240 -32.74 -8.98 20.11
C GLY A 240 -31.42 -8.97 19.32
N THR A 241 -31.53 -9.36 18.06
CA THR A 241 -30.39 -9.45 17.12
C THR A 241 -29.63 -8.13 16.99
N PHE A 242 -30.37 -7.00 16.95
CA PHE A 242 -29.79 -5.67 16.88
C PHE A 242 -28.80 -5.41 18.05
N ARG A 243 -29.21 -5.72 19.29
CA ARG A 243 -28.38 -5.50 20.49
C ARG A 243 -27.12 -6.37 20.49
N ILE A 244 -27.22 -7.60 20.02
CA ILE A 244 -26.12 -8.54 19.91
C ILE A 244 -25.10 -8.03 18.89
N VAL A 245 -25.56 -7.67 17.68
CA VAL A 245 -24.70 -7.20 16.61
C VAL A 245 -23.99 -5.90 17.00
N MET A 246 -24.74 -4.95 17.59
CA MET A 246 -24.14 -3.70 18.08
C MET A 246 -23.16 -3.90 19.23
N GLY A 247 -23.49 -4.77 20.21
CA GLY A 247 -22.61 -5.06 21.34
C GLY A 247 -21.31 -5.70 20.91
N LYS A 248 -21.36 -6.70 20.02
CA LYS A 248 -20.17 -7.32 19.42
C LYS A 248 -19.40 -6.33 18.56
N GLY A 249 -20.07 -5.59 17.69
CA GLY A 249 -19.46 -4.55 16.86
C GLY A 249 -18.72 -3.49 17.68
N LEU A 250 -19.28 -3.07 18.80
CA LEU A 250 -18.66 -2.11 19.71
C LEU A 250 -17.39 -2.68 20.37
N SER A 251 -17.36 -3.98 20.69
CA SER A 251 -16.16 -4.64 21.23
C SER A 251 -15.02 -4.63 20.22
N TYR A 252 -15.29 -5.00 19.00
CA TYR A 252 -14.31 -4.99 17.91
C TYR A 252 -13.86 -3.56 17.59
N PHE A 253 -14.79 -2.61 17.53
CA PHE A 253 -14.49 -1.21 17.29
C PHE A 253 -13.56 -0.62 18.34
N MET A 254 -13.78 -0.89 19.62
CA MET A 254 -12.94 -0.39 20.70
C MET A 254 -11.49 -0.89 20.56
N VAL A 255 -11.30 -2.18 20.32
CA VAL A 255 -9.94 -2.76 20.15
C VAL A 255 -9.29 -2.20 18.89
N TYR A 256 -10.01 -2.20 17.77
CA TYR A 256 -9.44 -1.74 16.50
C TYR A 256 -9.28 -0.24 16.37
N SER A 257 -9.96 0.56 17.17
CA SER A 257 -9.66 1.99 17.26
C SER A 257 -8.25 2.23 17.81
N LEU A 258 -7.82 1.45 18.81
CA LEU A 258 -6.43 1.53 19.32
C LEU A 258 -5.43 1.01 18.29
N VAL A 259 -5.74 -0.12 17.65
CA VAL A 259 -4.92 -0.70 16.57
C VAL A 259 -4.80 0.28 15.39
N ALA A 260 -5.90 0.93 15.00
CA ALA A 260 -5.90 1.91 13.92
C ALA A 260 -5.06 3.14 14.23
N VAL A 261 -5.13 3.67 15.46
CA VAL A 261 -4.24 4.77 15.90
C VAL A 261 -2.77 4.35 15.79
N TYR A 262 -2.44 3.14 16.23
CA TYR A 262 -1.09 2.62 16.10
C TYR A 262 -0.67 2.50 14.62
N ILE A 263 -1.46 1.83 13.78
CA ILE A 263 -1.14 1.57 12.37
C ILE A 263 -1.09 2.88 11.56
N LEU A 264 -2.05 3.79 11.75
CA LEU A 264 -2.20 4.97 10.90
C LEU A 264 -1.45 6.21 11.40
N CYS A 265 -1.06 6.25 12.68
CA CYS A 265 -0.38 7.41 13.25
C CYS A 265 1.02 7.10 13.79
N VAL A 266 1.20 5.95 14.46
CA VAL A 266 2.50 5.62 15.09
C VAL A 266 3.46 5.03 14.06
N VAL A 267 3.04 4.03 13.29
CA VAL A 267 3.90 3.36 12.29
C VAL A 267 4.44 4.34 11.25
N PRO A 268 3.64 5.20 10.60
CA PRO A 268 4.19 6.16 9.63
C PRO A 268 5.23 7.11 10.23
N ARG A 269 5.05 7.53 11.48
CA ARG A 269 6.03 8.39 12.18
C ARG A 269 7.32 7.67 12.53
N LEU A 270 7.26 6.39 12.94
CA LEU A 270 8.44 5.58 13.24
C LEU A 270 9.35 5.41 12.03
N PHE A 271 8.78 5.31 10.84
CA PHE A 271 9.51 5.10 9.60
C PHE A 271 9.66 6.38 8.76
N SER A 272 9.36 7.55 9.35
CA SER A 272 9.45 8.85 8.67
C SER A 272 8.72 8.90 7.32
N LEU A 273 7.64 8.14 7.20
CA LEU A 273 6.79 8.17 6.01
C LEU A 273 6.06 9.50 5.91
N ASN A 274 5.94 10.02 4.69
CA ASN A 274 5.26 11.29 4.47
C ASN A 274 3.79 11.23 4.92
N GLN A 275 3.43 12.09 5.87
CA GLN A 275 2.08 12.17 6.44
C GLN A 275 1.66 13.64 6.58
N ILE A 276 0.82 14.11 5.65
CA ILE A 276 0.32 15.49 5.61
C ILE A 276 -1.07 15.59 6.24
N ALA A 277 -1.68 14.45 6.57
CA ALA A 277 -3.04 14.35 7.07
C ALA A 277 -3.30 15.20 8.31
N ILE A 278 -4.43 15.90 8.33
CA ILE A 278 -4.96 16.56 9.53
C ILE A 278 -5.56 15.45 10.43
N PRO A 279 -5.10 15.32 11.70
CA PRO A 279 -5.52 14.22 12.57
C PRO A 279 -7.04 14.07 12.76
N SER A 280 -7.78 15.18 12.81
CA SER A 280 -9.24 15.16 12.93
C SER A 280 -9.93 14.61 11.67
N VAL A 281 -9.43 14.96 10.48
CA VAL A 281 -9.95 14.43 9.21
C VAL A 281 -9.69 12.93 9.13
N LEU A 282 -8.49 12.50 9.51
CA LEU A 282 -8.13 11.08 9.55
C LEU A 282 -9.02 10.29 10.52
N ALA A 283 -9.25 10.81 11.73
CA ALA A 283 -10.10 10.16 12.72
C ALA A 283 -11.55 10.05 12.24
N LEU A 284 -12.11 11.11 11.64
CA LEU A 284 -13.46 11.10 11.09
C LEU A 284 -13.60 10.13 9.91
N PHE A 285 -12.58 10.01 9.06
CA PHE A 285 -12.56 9.04 7.95
C PHE A 285 -12.40 7.59 8.45
N ALA A 286 -11.56 7.37 9.47
CA ALA A 286 -11.34 6.04 10.04
C ALA A 286 -12.61 5.45 10.67
N LEU A 287 -13.52 6.27 11.16
CA LEU A 287 -14.77 5.83 11.82
C LEU A 287 -15.65 4.98 10.89
N PRO A 288 -16.14 5.46 9.71
CA PRO A 288 -16.92 4.64 8.80
C PRO A 288 -16.10 3.48 8.22
N TYR A 289 -14.79 3.66 8.02
CA TYR A 289 -13.93 2.58 7.54
C TYR A 289 -13.89 1.40 8.51
N LEU A 290 -13.61 1.64 9.78
CA LEU A 290 -13.57 0.59 10.81
C LEU A 290 -14.94 -0.08 10.97
N THR A 291 -16.01 0.69 11.00
CA THR A 291 -17.37 0.13 11.15
C THR A 291 -17.77 -0.72 9.94
N ALA A 292 -17.46 -0.28 8.73
CA ALA A 292 -17.69 -1.06 7.51
C ALA A 292 -16.90 -2.37 7.53
N CYS A 293 -15.60 -2.34 7.89
CA CYS A 293 -14.76 -3.53 7.98
C CYS A 293 -15.25 -4.53 9.04
N ILE A 294 -15.71 -4.05 10.19
CA ILE A 294 -16.25 -4.89 11.26
C ILE A 294 -17.51 -5.63 10.81
N PHE A 295 -18.49 -4.90 10.26
CA PHE A 295 -19.74 -5.53 9.82
C PHE A 295 -19.54 -6.39 8.57
N PHE A 296 -18.61 -6.01 7.67
CA PHE A 296 -18.18 -6.86 6.57
C PHE A 296 -17.58 -8.20 7.09
N ALA A 297 -16.66 -8.13 8.05
CA ALA A 297 -16.04 -9.32 8.64
C ALA A 297 -17.06 -10.18 9.39
N MET A 298 -17.99 -9.57 10.14
CA MET A 298 -19.08 -10.29 10.79
C MET A 298 -20.02 -10.96 9.77
N THR A 299 -20.32 -10.30 8.65
CA THR A 299 -21.09 -10.89 7.55
C THR A 299 -20.33 -12.06 6.92
N ALA A 300 -19.07 -11.86 6.55
CA ALA A 300 -18.23 -12.89 5.93
C ALA A 300 -17.99 -14.10 6.84
N SER A 301 -17.96 -13.89 8.16
CA SER A 301 -17.79 -14.96 9.15
C SER A 301 -18.85 -16.05 9.06
N ILE A 302 -19.96 -15.79 8.39
CA ILE A 302 -21.05 -16.76 8.17
C ILE A 302 -20.61 -17.89 7.27
N ALA A 303 -19.83 -17.58 6.25
CA ALA A 303 -19.30 -18.57 5.30
C ALA A 303 -18.19 -19.44 5.91
N ILE A 304 -17.60 -18.99 7.01
CA ILE A 304 -16.48 -19.67 7.67
C ILE A 304 -17.00 -20.82 8.52
N ARG A 305 -16.65 -22.05 8.17
CA ARG A 305 -17.09 -23.29 8.86
C ARG A 305 -16.09 -23.76 9.91
N ASN A 306 -14.81 -23.58 9.65
CA ASN A 306 -13.67 -23.99 10.47
C ASN A 306 -12.55 -22.97 10.41
N ARG A 307 -11.52 -23.14 11.24
CA ARG A 307 -10.33 -22.25 11.27
C ARG A 307 -9.58 -22.24 9.94
N GLU A 308 -9.48 -23.38 9.27
CA GLU A 308 -8.78 -23.52 7.98
C GLU A 308 -9.45 -22.69 6.89
N THR A 309 -10.79 -22.72 6.79
CA THR A 309 -11.54 -21.91 5.84
C THR A 309 -11.27 -20.40 6.03
N CYS A 310 -11.12 -19.97 7.28
CA CYS A 310 -10.78 -18.58 7.58
C CYS A 310 -9.38 -18.20 7.07
N MET A 311 -8.39 -19.07 7.33
CA MET A 311 -7.01 -18.88 6.86
C MET A 311 -6.92 -18.83 5.33
N LEU A 312 -7.61 -19.77 4.65
CA LEU A 312 -7.68 -19.79 3.18
C LEU A 312 -8.30 -18.50 2.64
N LEU A 313 -9.41 -18.06 3.20
CA LEU A 313 -10.07 -16.81 2.78
C LEU A 313 -9.14 -15.60 2.95
N PHE A 314 -8.41 -15.52 4.06
CA PHE A 314 -7.42 -14.47 4.29
C PHE A 314 -6.31 -14.49 3.23
N VAL A 315 -5.68 -15.64 2.99
CA VAL A 315 -4.57 -15.78 2.03
C VAL A 315 -5.02 -15.45 0.61
N PHE A 316 -6.17 -16.00 0.17
CA PHE A 316 -6.66 -15.79 -1.20
C PHE A 316 -7.26 -14.41 -1.44
N THR A 317 -7.58 -13.62 -0.41
CA THR A 317 -8.12 -12.26 -0.60
C THR A 317 -7.09 -11.16 -0.41
N SER A 318 -5.99 -11.38 0.35
CA SER A 318 -5.05 -10.33 0.71
C SER A 318 -4.36 -9.67 -0.49
N VAL A 319 -3.76 -10.47 -1.37
CA VAL A 319 -3.08 -9.95 -2.56
C VAL A 319 -4.06 -9.42 -3.62
N PRO A 320 -5.12 -10.15 -4.01
CA PRO A 320 -6.10 -9.63 -4.96
C PRO A 320 -6.74 -8.31 -4.52
N LEU A 321 -7.03 -8.12 -3.24
CA LEU A 321 -7.62 -6.88 -2.75
C LEU A 321 -6.68 -5.67 -2.87
N LEU A 322 -5.36 -5.89 -2.75
CA LEU A 322 -4.39 -4.83 -3.00
C LEU A 322 -4.41 -4.38 -4.48
N PHE A 323 -4.47 -5.33 -5.40
CA PHE A 323 -4.58 -5.03 -6.85
C PHE A 323 -5.92 -4.36 -7.18
N LEU A 324 -7.02 -4.87 -6.64
CA LEU A 324 -8.36 -4.33 -6.84
C LEU A 324 -8.57 -2.93 -6.25
N SER A 325 -7.71 -2.50 -5.32
CA SER A 325 -7.80 -1.15 -4.75
C SER A 325 -7.46 -0.02 -5.71
N GLY A 326 -6.80 -0.33 -6.83
CA GLY A 326 -6.38 0.67 -7.82
C GLY A 326 -5.00 1.29 -7.56
N ILE A 327 -4.28 0.89 -6.49
CA ILE A 327 -2.94 1.40 -6.16
C ILE A 327 -1.89 0.72 -7.02
N SER A 328 -1.85 -0.62 -7.03
CA SER A 328 -0.85 -1.37 -7.82
C SER A 328 -1.12 -1.32 -9.32
N TRP A 329 -2.37 -1.22 -9.72
CA TRP A 329 -2.81 -1.06 -11.10
C TRP A 329 -3.84 0.06 -11.18
N PRO A 330 -3.63 1.11 -12.01
CA PRO A 330 -4.53 2.26 -12.06
C PRO A 330 -5.98 1.85 -12.31
N GLY A 331 -6.90 2.36 -11.49
CA GLY A 331 -8.32 2.02 -11.59
C GLY A 331 -8.95 2.37 -12.95
N ALA A 332 -8.43 3.40 -13.64
CA ALA A 332 -8.85 3.76 -14.98
C ALA A 332 -8.49 2.71 -16.05
N ALA A 333 -7.41 1.93 -15.83
CA ALA A 333 -6.98 0.86 -16.72
C ALA A 333 -7.55 -0.52 -16.34
N MET A 334 -8.37 -0.58 -15.29
CA MET A 334 -9.00 -1.81 -14.82
C MET A 334 -10.30 -2.08 -15.60
N PRO A 335 -10.56 -3.34 -16.06
CA PRO A 335 -11.83 -3.69 -16.66
C PRO A 335 -13.00 -3.37 -15.73
N GLU A 336 -14.12 -2.88 -16.28
CA GLU A 336 -15.26 -2.39 -15.49
C GLU A 336 -15.80 -3.40 -14.51
N PHE A 337 -15.88 -4.68 -14.91
CA PHE A 337 -16.34 -5.76 -14.02
C PHE A 337 -15.53 -5.81 -12.72
N TRP A 338 -14.19 -5.80 -12.79
CA TRP A 338 -13.32 -5.87 -11.62
C TRP A 338 -13.39 -4.59 -10.79
N ARG A 339 -13.57 -3.45 -11.43
CA ARG A 339 -13.77 -2.17 -10.76
C ARG A 339 -15.05 -2.17 -9.92
N TYR A 340 -16.19 -2.62 -10.46
CA TYR A 340 -17.43 -2.72 -9.68
C TYR A 340 -17.36 -3.83 -8.64
N PHE A 341 -16.71 -4.96 -8.95
CA PHE A 341 -16.49 -6.03 -7.98
C PHE A 341 -15.68 -5.55 -6.77
N SER A 342 -14.67 -4.70 -6.97
CA SER A 342 -13.87 -4.12 -5.89
C SER A 342 -14.71 -3.31 -4.88
N TYR A 343 -15.83 -2.73 -5.32
CA TYR A 343 -16.71 -1.93 -4.47
C TYR A 343 -17.45 -2.74 -3.41
N ILE A 344 -17.39 -4.06 -3.45
CA ILE A 344 -17.87 -4.92 -2.38
C ILE A 344 -16.97 -4.79 -1.13
N PHE A 345 -15.69 -4.48 -1.29
CA PHE A 345 -14.72 -4.49 -0.20
C PHE A 345 -14.50 -3.09 0.38
N PRO A 346 -14.64 -2.93 1.71
CA PRO A 346 -14.37 -1.63 2.37
C PRO A 346 -12.95 -1.12 2.11
N SER A 347 -11.96 -2.02 1.96
CA SER A 347 -10.58 -1.65 1.67
C SER A 347 -10.41 -0.83 0.39
N THR A 348 -11.23 -1.04 -0.63
CA THR A 348 -11.16 -0.25 -1.88
C THR A 348 -11.37 1.23 -1.62
N PHE A 349 -12.45 1.59 -0.96
CA PHE A 349 -12.74 2.99 -0.60
C PHE A 349 -11.81 3.48 0.53
N GLY A 350 -11.50 2.59 1.49
CA GLY A 350 -10.58 2.89 2.59
C GLY A 350 -9.20 3.29 2.09
N ILE A 351 -8.62 2.53 1.16
CA ILE A 351 -7.29 2.79 0.57
C ILE A 351 -7.31 4.09 -0.23
N ASN A 352 -8.27 4.25 -1.15
CA ASN A 352 -8.33 5.43 -2.01
C ASN A 352 -8.53 6.72 -1.19
N GLY A 353 -9.44 6.71 -0.22
CA GLY A 353 -9.66 7.88 0.64
C GLY A 353 -8.47 8.14 1.58
N TYR A 354 -7.92 7.11 2.21
CA TYR A 354 -6.79 7.28 3.12
C TYR A 354 -5.52 7.79 2.42
N VAL A 355 -5.17 7.24 1.26
CA VAL A 355 -3.99 7.72 0.51
C VAL A 355 -4.14 9.21 0.15
N ARG A 356 -5.31 9.64 -0.29
CA ARG A 356 -5.57 11.06 -0.57
C ARG A 356 -5.49 11.93 0.69
N ILE A 357 -6.04 11.49 1.80
CA ILE A 357 -5.97 12.22 3.08
C ILE A 357 -4.52 12.23 3.59
N ASN A 358 -3.86 11.07 3.65
CA ASN A 358 -2.56 10.90 4.26
C ASN A 358 -1.43 11.55 3.47
N SER A 359 -1.38 11.29 2.17
CA SER A 359 -0.26 11.70 1.30
C SER A 359 -0.50 13.02 0.59
N MET A 360 -1.76 13.40 0.34
CA MET A 360 -2.11 14.62 -0.39
C MET A 360 -2.75 15.70 0.50
N GLY A 361 -3.04 15.40 1.78
CA GLY A 361 -3.68 16.33 2.71
C GLY A 361 -5.15 16.62 2.39
N ALA A 362 -5.83 15.72 1.69
CA ALA A 362 -7.22 15.94 1.28
C ALA A 362 -8.17 16.09 2.48
N THR A 363 -9.15 16.98 2.32
CA THR A 363 -10.25 17.17 3.26
C THR A 363 -11.35 16.14 3.07
N LEU A 364 -12.28 16.01 4.03
CA LEU A 364 -13.42 15.09 3.89
C LEU A 364 -14.32 15.39 2.69
N ASN A 365 -14.40 16.66 2.28
CA ASN A 365 -15.20 17.04 1.11
C ASN A 365 -14.59 16.53 -0.19
N GLU A 366 -13.25 16.50 -0.26
CA GLU A 366 -12.53 15.99 -1.43
C GLU A 366 -12.57 14.49 -1.56
N VAL A 367 -12.75 13.76 -0.46
CA VAL A 367 -12.95 12.30 -0.42
C VAL A 367 -14.39 11.92 -0.11
N ALA A 368 -15.36 12.81 -0.41
CA ALA A 368 -16.77 12.62 -0.07
C ALA A 368 -17.35 11.34 -0.67
N PHE A 369 -16.92 10.94 -1.86
CA PHE A 369 -17.39 9.71 -2.52
C PHE A 369 -16.98 8.48 -1.71
N GLU A 370 -15.74 8.34 -1.34
CA GLU A 370 -15.21 7.23 -0.55
C GLU A 370 -15.82 7.21 0.85
N TYR A 371 -15.94 8.39 1.45
CA TYR A 371 -16.53 8.56 2.78
C TYR A 371 -18.02 8.13 2.82
N GLN A 372 -18.82 8.56 1.86
CA GLN A 372 -20.23 8.17 1.74
C GLN A 372 -20.39 6.69 1.40
N ALA A 373 -19.54 6.16 0.50
CA ALA A 373 -19.56 4.75 0.15
C ALA A 373 -19.30 3.86 1.38
N LEU A 374 -18.37 4.24 2.25
CA LEU A 374 -18.10 3.53 3.50
C LEU A 374 -19.29 3.54 4.46
N TRP A 375 -20.02 4.65 4.58
CA TRP A 375 -21.23 4.71 5.38
C TRP A 375 -22.35 3.85 4.78
N ILE A 376 -22.51 3.84 3.46
CA ILE A 376 -23.48 2.96 2.77
C ILE A 376 -23.12 1.50 3.02
N GLN A 377 -21.85 1.12 2.87
CA GLN A 377 -21.37 -0.23 3.17
C GLN A 377 -21.61 -0.61 4.64
N THR A 378 -21.34 0.30 5.57
CA THR A 378 -21.65 0.10 6.99
C THR A 378 -23.10 -0.28 7.20
N GLY A 379 -24.04 0.46 6.59
CA GLY A 379 -25.47 0.18 6.65
C GLY A 379 -25.86 -1.18 6.06
N ILE A 380 -25.35 -1.47 4.86
CA ILE A 380 -25.62 -2.74 4.16
C ILE A 380 -25.10 -3.93 4.97
N TYR A 381 -23.82 -3.88 5.41
CA TYR A 381 -23.23 -4.99 6.16
C TYR A 381 -23.80 -5.13 7.56
N PHE A 382 -24.21 -4.05 8.19
CA PHE A 382 -24.94 -4.12 9.44
C PHE A 382 -26.27 -4.86 9.29
N LEU A 383 -27.05 -4.51 8.26
CA LEU A 383 -28.32 -5.18 7.97
C LEU A 383 -28.14 -6.66 7.61
N THR A 384 -27.16 -6.98 6.76
CA THR A 384 -26.86 -8.36 6.39
C THR A 384 -26.42 -9.18 7.60
N THR A 385 -25.59 -8.61 8.48
CA THR A 385 -25.21 -9.26 9.74
C THR A 385 -26.44 -9.54 10.62
N CYS A 386 -27.33 -8.56 10.78
CA CYS A 386 -28.55 -8.75 11.56
C CYS A 386 -29.45 -9.86 10.99
N LEU A 387 -29.66 -9.89 9.66
CA LEU A 387 -30.45 -10.93 9.00
C LEU A 387 -29.90 -12.32 9.23
N VAL A 388 -28.61 -12.46 9.19
CA VAL A 388 -27.93 -13.75 9.37
C VAL A 388 -27.97 -14.23 10.82
N TYR A 389 -27.71 -13.34 11.76
CA TYR A 389 -27.84 -13.68 13.18
C TYR A 389 -29.28 -14.05 13.54
N GLN A 390 -30.27 -13.44 12.89
CA GLN A 390 -31.69 -13.78 13.07
C GLN A 390 -32.01 -15.19 12.54
N ARG A 391 -31.56 -15.55 11.34
CA ARG A 391 -31.79 -16.90 10.75
C ARG A 391 -31.15 -18.04 11.53
N LYS A 392 -30.11 -17.79 12.29
CA LYS A 392 -29.42 -18.79 13.11
C LYS A 392 -30.01 -18.97 14.49
N ARG A 393 -30.90 -18.07 14.90
CA ARG A 393 -31.61 -18.11 16.17
C ARG A 393 -32.96 -18.86 16.08
N GLY A 394 -33.59 -18.90 14.90
CA GLY A 394 -34.76 -19.71 14.60
C GLY A 394 -34.39 -21.07 14.11
#